data_853b0b48657423f239bc478219c86cb6
#
_entry.id   853b0b48657423f239bc478219c86cb6
#
_cell.length_a   1.000
_cell.length_b   1.000
_cell.length_c   1.000
_cell.angle_alpha   90.00
_cell.angle_beta   90.00
_cell.angle_gamma   90.00
#
_symmetry.space_group_name_H-M   'P 1'
#
loop_
_entity.id
_entity.type
_entity.pdbx_description
1 polymer ?
#
loop_
_entity_poly.entity_id
_entity_poly.type
_entity_poly.pdbx_seq_one_letter_code
_entity_poly.pdbx_strand_id
1 'polypeptide(L)'
;MESLLELQQLSLSLIAKNYNPARITPDFLAASGIIPHDWQLAAKPIATQNAVQLKFKNGLSVSANYRSITFSEGIRTTAIEEMEAAKVATRYLEALPAADYQQVKVSPMCLYNLGDETDTVRQLIVEGLLTPAPWHSFGAEPNKATINLIYELERCQLNLKVDEARFQQGENEAVPGLFFAGDFVYSFAEQSGSEKIGSIKTAISNWQQDVTMFQSQISENIIKTAQAAMSSQPELVSAKALVESV
;
A
#
# COMPACT_ATOMS: atom_id res chain seq x y z
N MET A 1 13.02 19.84 -6.04
CA MET A 1 12.77 18.63 -6.82
C MET A 1 11.55 17.98 -6.20
N GLU A 2 10.44 17.95 -6.94
CA GLU A 2 9.24 17.22 -6.51
C GLU A 2 9.63 15.75 -6.31
N SER A 3 9.16 15.17 -5.22
CA SER A 3 9.37 13.75 -4.94
C SER A 3 8.64 12.96 -6.02
N LEU A 4 9.39 12.24 -6.84
CA LEU A 4 8.82 11.34 -7.86
C LEU A 4 8.04 10.17 -7.22
N LEU A 5 8.15 9.99 -5.90
CA LEU A 5 7.42 8.99 -5.12
C LEU A 5 6.16 9.61 -4.50
N GLU A 6 5.02 9.26 -5.04
CA GLU A 6 3.72 9.81 -4.62
C GLU A 6 2.91 8.76 -3.85
N LEU A 7 2.38 9.16 -2.69
CA LEU A 7 1.38 8.34 -1.99
C LEU A 7 0.07 8.37 -2.79
N GLN A 8 -0.43 7.20 -3.20
CA GLN A 8 -1.66 7.05 -3.98
C GLN A 8 -2.86 6.70 -3.13
N GLN A 9 -2.64 5.90 -2.09
CA GLN A 9 -3.69 5.40 -1.21
C GLN A 9 -3.14 5.10 0.17
N LEU A 10 -3.96 5.34 1.18
CA LEU A 10 -3.77 4.81 2.53
C LEU A 10 -4.93 3.88 2.87
N SER A 11 -4.63 2.72 3.45
CA SER A 11 -5.62 1.82 4.00
C SER A 11 -5.30 1.48 5.45
N LEU A 12 -6.33 1.45 6.30
CA LEU A 12 -6.24 0.96 7.67
C LEU A 12 -7.18 -0.23 7.83
N SER A 13 -6.63 -1.37 8.27
CA SER A 13 -7.40 -2.59 8.46
C SER A 13 -7.39 -3.02 9.92
N LEU A 14 -8.57 -3.27 10.46
CA LEU A 14 -8.75 -3.90 11.76
C LEU A 14 -9.08 -5.37 11.54
N ILE A 15 -8.21 -6.25 11.98
CA ILE A 15 -8.37 -7.71 11.88
C ILE A 15 -8.91 -8.22 13.22
N ALA A 16 -10.04 -8.89 13.19
CA ALA A 16 -10.68 -9.45 14.38
C ALA A 16 -11.26 -10.83 14.09
N LYS A 17 -11.46 -11.62 15.16
CA LYS A 17 -12.18 -12.88 15.05
C LYS A 17 -13.69 -12.64 14.93
N ASN A 18 -14.36 -13.51 14.16
CA ASN A 18 -15.82 -13.55 14.06
C ASN A 18 -16.47 -12.23 13.58
N TYR A 19 -15.86 -11.59 12.61
CA TYR A 19 -16.45 -10.43 11.95
C TYR A 19 -17.74 -10.82 11.21
N ASN A 20 -18.77 -9.98 11.29
CA ASN A 20 -19.98 -10.14 10.49
C ASN A 20 -20.10 -8.98 9.48
N PRO A 21 -19.69 -9.19 8.22
CA PRO A 21 -19.73 -8.14 7.20
C PRO A 21 -21.14 -7.63 6.90
N ALA A 22 -22.18 -8.45 7.09
CA ALA A 22 -23.56 -8.05 6.84
C ALA A 22 -24.06 -6.90 7.75
N ARG A 23 -23.37 -6.65 8.87
CA ARG A 23 -23.68 -5.51 9.76
C ARG A 23 -23.14 -4.18 9.23
N ILE A 24 -22.22 -4.20 8.28
CA ILE A 24 -21.58 -2.99 7.78
C ILE A 24 -22.47 -2.38 6.70
N THR A 25 -23.33 -1.47 7.11
CA THR A 25 -24.23 -0.69 6.23
C THR A 25 -23.95 0.79 6.42
N PRO A 26 -24.28 1.65 5.45
CA PRO A 26 -24.18 3.11 5.62
C PRO A 26 -24.95 3.60 6.85
N ASP A 27 -26.15 3.09 7.05
CA ASP A 27 -27.01 3.47 8.18
C ASP A 27 -26.39 3.07 9.52
N PHE A 28 -25.82 1.86 9.63
CA PHE A 28 -25.11 1.43 10.81
C PHE A 28 -23.90 2.33 11.11
N LEU A 29 -23.08 2.63 10.11
CA LEU A 29 -21.89 3.45 10.27
C LEU A 29 -22.27 4.88 10.72
N ALA A 30 -23.31 5.46 10.15
CA ALA A 30 -23.80 6.79 10.52
C ALA A 30 -24.45 6.80 11.91
N ALA A 31 -25.37 5.87 12.18
CA ALA A 31 -26.07 5.79 13.47
C ALA A 31 -25.12 5.51 14.65
N SER A 32 -24.01 4.83 14.41
CA SER A 32 -22.96 4.58 15.40
C SER A 32 -21.93 5.72 15.52
N GLY A 33 -22.10 6.83 14.78
CA GLY A 33 -21.18 7.98 14.80
C GLY A 33 -19.81 7.70 14.16
N ILE A 34 -19.66 6.59 13.43
CA ILE A 34 -18.42 6.20 12.78
C ILE A 34 -18.14 7.10 11.59
N ILE A 35 -19.19 7.42 10.82
CA ILE A 35 -19.13 8.39 9.73
C ILE A 35 -20.19 9.49 9.96
N PRO A 36 -20.03 10.68 9.38
CA PRO A 36 -21.06 11.71 9.35
C PRO A 36 -22.34 11.25 8.63
N HIS A 37 -23.50 11.73 9.08
CA HIS A 37 -24.79 11.38 8.49
C HIS A 37 -25.01 11.90 7.05
N ASP A 38 -24.29 12.94 6.67
CA ASP A 38 -24.37 13.60 5.36
C ASP A 38 -23.47 12.93 4.30
N TRP A 39 -22.69 11.93 4.65
CA TRP A 39 -21.86 11.23 3.69
C TRP A 39 -22.72 10.43 2.70
N GLN A 40 -22.50 10.70 1.42
CA GLN A 40 -23.23 10.08 0.33
C GLN A 40 -22.40 8.98 -0.32
N LEU A 41 -23.06 7.89 -0.67
CA LEU A 41 -22.46 6.84 -1.48
C LEU A 41 -22.14 7.33 -2.90
N ALA A 42 -20.95 6.97 -3.39
CA ALA A 42 -20.54 7.20 -4.77
C ALA A 42 -21.13 6.16 -5.74
N ALA A 43 -21.44 4.96 -5.22
CA ALA A 43 -21.99 3.86 -5.99
C ALA A 43 -22.90 3.00 -5.10
N LYS A 44 -23.72 2.16 -5.72
CA LYS A 44 -24.51 1.16 -4.98
C LYS A 44 -23.57 0.23 -4.20
N PRO A 45 -23.89 -0.08 -2.92
CA PRO A 45 -23.12 -1.03 -2.14
C PRO A 45 -22.98 -2.37 -2.84
N ILE A 46 -21.77 -2.93 -2.81
CA ILE A 46 -21.54 -4.30 -3.24
C ILE A 46 -21.58 -5.17 -1.99
N ALA A 47 -22.60 -6.02 -1.88
CA ALA A 47 -22.77 -6.91 -0.74
C ALA A 47 -22.96 -8.34 -1.24
N THR A 48 -22.18 -9.24 -0.63
CA THR A 48 -22.30 -10.69 -0.79
C THR A 48 -22.49 -11.34 0.58
N GLN A 49 -22.67 -12.65 0.62
CA GLN A 49 -22.74 -13.35 1.89
C GLN A 49 -21.47 -13.16 2.74
N ASN A 50 -20.32 -13.02 2.10
CA ASN A 50 -18.99 -13.08 2.76
C ASN A 50 -18.26 -11.73 2.84
N ALA A 51 -18.76 -10.71 2.16
CA ALA A 51 -18.08 -9.41 2.08
C ALA A 51 -19.05 -8.29 1.74
N VAL A 52 -18.68 -7.08 2.15
CA VAL A 52 -19.35 -5.84 1.78
C VAL A 52 -18.31 -4.80 1.36
N GLN A 53 -18.67 -3.97 0.39
CA GLN A 53 -17.89 -2.80 0.00
C GLN A 53 -18.84 -1.59 -0.16
N LEU A 54 -18.48 -0.51 0.52
CA LEU A 54 -19.12 0.79 0.45
C LEU A 54 -18.11 1.80 -0.12
N LYS A 55 -18.52 2.60 -1.08
CA LYS A 55 -17.70 3.70 -1.62
C LYS A 55 -18.43 5.01 -1.42
N PHE A 56 -17.77 5.99 -0.80
CA PHE A 56 -18.33 7.31 -0.52
C PHE A 56 -17.80 8.35 -1.52
N LYS A 57 -18.57 9.43 -1.74
CA LYS A 57 -18.20 10.49 -2.68
C LYS A 57 -16.96 11.29 -2.27
N ASN A 58 -16.65 11.33 -0.97
CA ASN A 58 -15.44 11.96 -0.44
C ASN A 58 -14.15 11.18 -0.71
N GLY A 59 -14.23 10.01 -1.37
CA GLY A 59 -13.08 9.19 -1.71
C GLY A 59 -12.77 8.06 -0.73
N LEU A 60 -13.42 8.05 0.46
CA LEU A 60 -13.29 6.94 1.40
C LEU A 60 -14.05 5.71 0.89
N SER A 61 -13.47 4.55 1.08
CA SER A 61 -14.15 3.27 0.93
C SER A 61 -14.04 2.43 2.19
N VAL A 62 -15.10 1.67 2.49
CA VAL A 62 -15.14 0.71 3.59
C VAL A 62 -15.38 -0.66 3.00
N SER A 63 -14.49 -1.59 3.26
CA SER A 63 -14.67 -3.00 2.88
C SER A 63 -14.55 -3.89 4.11
N ALA A 64 -15.42 -4.89 4.20
CA ALA A 64 -15.37 -5.84 5.30
C ALA A 64 -15.62 -7.27 4.83
N ASN A 65 -14.99 -8.22 5.52
CA ASN A 65 -15.19 -9.65 5.36
C ASN A 65 -15.23 -10.30 6.75
N TYR A 66 -15.26 -11.63 6.84
CA TYR A 66 -15.32 -12.35 8.13
C TYR A 66 -14.09 -12.17 9.05
N ARG A 67 -13.00 -11.60 8.54
CA ARG A 67 -11.75 -11.45 9.29
C ARG A 67 -11.35 -10.01 9.54
N SER A 68 -11.82 -9.09 8.71
CA SER A 68 -11.33 -7.70 8.76
C SER A 68 -12.36 -6.70 8.28
N ILE A 69 -12.20 -5.48 8.77
CA ILE A 69 -12.74 -4.29 8.15
C ILE A 69 -11.58 -3.38 7.75
N THR A 70 -11.66 -2.80 6.56
CA THR A 70 -10.65 -1.92 5.98
C THR A 70 -11.27 -0.60 5.57
N PHE A 71 -10.64 0.48 5.98
CA PHE A 71 -10.94 1.85 5.60
C PHE A 71 -9.85 2.32 4.66
N SER A 72 -10.18 2.61 3.41
CA SER A 72 -9.21 2.99 2.38
C SER A 72 -9.58 4.34 1.79
N GLU A 73 -8.58 5.18 1.59
CA GLU A 73 -8.75 6.50 1.01
C GLU A 73 -7.66 6.76 -0.02
N GLY A 74 -8.08 7.10 -1.24
CA GLY A 74 -7.17 7.50 -2.32
C GLY A 74 -6.85 8.98 -2.22
N ILE A 75 -5.60 9.33 -2.46
CA ILE A 75 -5.16 10.73 -2.49
C ILE A 75 -5.56 11.32 -3.85
N ARG A 76 -6.47 12.28 -3.85
CA ARG A 76 -6.86 13.02 -5.06
C ARG A 76 -6.36 14.45 -5.05
N THR A 77 -6.61 15.16 -3.94
CA THR A 77 -6.30 16.58 -3.75
C THR A 77 -6.11 16.94 -2.28
N THR A 78 -6.39 15.99 -1.38
CA THR A 78 -6.39 16.21 0.07
C THR A 78 -4.95 16.11 0.59
N ALA A 79 -4.56 17.04 1.42
CA ALA A 79 -3.30 16.92 2.15
C ALA A 79 -3.30 15.67 3.02
N ILE A 80 -2.15 15.03 3.18
CA ILE A 80 -2.03 13.77 3.95
C ILE A 80 -2.63 13.94 5.36
N GLU A 81 -2.49 15.12 5.96
CA GLU A 81 -2.98 15.46 7.30
C GLU A 81 -4.51 15.43 7.40
N GLU A 82 -5.23 15.60 6.30
CA GLU A 82 -6.69 15.67 6.25
C GLU A 82 -7.35 14.31 6.01
N MET A 83 -6.58 13.23 5.84
CA MET A 83 -7.12 11.91 5.55
C MET A 83 -8.07 11.42 6.65
N GLU A 84 -9.25 10.95 6.22
CA GLU A 84 -10.33 10.50 7.09
C GLU A 84 -10.20 9.01 7.48
N ALA A 85 -9.48 8.20 6.72
CA ALA A 85 -9.40 6.76 6.94
C ALA A 85 -9.00 6.40 8.38
N ALA A 86 -8.00 7.08 8.95
CA ALA A 86 -7.54 6.84 10.32
C ALA A 86 -8.56 7.30 11.37
N LYS A 87 -9.22 8.42 11.14
CA LYS A 87 -10.27 8.94 12.03
C LYS A 87 -11.47 8.00 12.07
N VAL A 88 -11.89 7.50 10.90
CA VAL A 88 -12.99 6.54 10.79
C VAL A 88 -12.63 5.20 11.42
N ALA A 89 -11.41 4.69 11.22
CA ALA A 89 -10.93 3.48 11.90
C ALA A 89 -10.94 3.61 13.42
N THR A 90 -10.53 4.78 13.94
CA THR A 90 -10.55 5.06 15.39
C THR A 90 -11.99 5.10 15.92
N ARG A 91 -12.92 5.81 15.27
CA ARG A 91 -14.33 5.86 15.65
C ARG A 91 -14.98 4.47 15.61
N TYR A 92 -14.60 3.65 14.62
CA TYR A 92 -15.09 2.27 14.53
C TYR A 92 -14.62 1.43 15.72
N LEU A 93 -13.34 1.52 16.10
CA LEU A 93 -12.80 0.86 17.27
C LEU A 93 -13.53 1.29 18.56
N GLU A 94 -13.83 2.59 18.69
CA GLU A 94 -14.55 3.16 19.84
C GLU A 94 -16.01 2.72 19.91
N ALA A 95 -16.67 2.59 18.77
CA ALA A 95 -18.05 2.11 18.69
C ALA A 95 -18.18 0.61 18.98
N LEU A 96 -17.13 -0.18 18.72
CA LEU A 96 -17.14 -1.63 18.87
C LEU A 96 -15.95 -2.16 19.69
N PRO A 97 -15.74 -1.70 20.93
CA PRO A 97 -14.56 -2.03 21.72
C PRO A 97 -14.52 -3.51 22.17
N ALA A 98 -15.67 -4.20 22.13
CA ALA A 98 -15.79 -5.60 22.55
C ALA A 98 -15.40 -6.62 21.46
N ALA A 99 -15.08 -6.18 20.24
CA ALA A 99 -14.64 -7.09 19.20
C ALA A 99 -13.24 -7.65 19.53
N ASP A 100 -13.02 -8.94 19.20
CA ASP A 100 -11.74 -9.61 19.47
C ASP A 100 -10.71 -9.25 18.40
N TYR A 101 -10.20 -8.00 18.47
CA TYR A 101 -9.18 -7.51 17.57
C TYR A 101 -7.86 -8.27 17.76
N GLN A 102 -7.25 -8.68 16.66
CA GLN A 102 -5.99 -9.44 16.65
C GLN A 102 -4.84 -8.60 16.11
N GLN A 103 -5.09 -7.81 15.08
CA GLN A 103 -4.08 -7.01 14.40
C GLN A 103 -4.67 -5.70 13.88
N VAL A 104 -3.79 -4.72 13.70
CA VAL A 104 -4.02 -3.54 12.86
C VAL A 104 -3.01 -3.54 11.74
N LYS A 105 -3.44 -3.16 10.55
CA LYS A 105 -2.55 -2.90 9.43
C LYS A 105 -2.68 -1.45 8.99
N VAL A 106 -1.55 -0.78 8.84
CA VAL A 106 -1.43 0.51 8.16
C VAL A 106 -0.76 0.25 6.83
N SER A 107 -1.48 0.51 5.73
CA SER A 107 -1.05 0.07 4.40
C SER A 107 -0.96 1.26 3.45
N PRO A 108 0.19 1.95 3.36
CA PRO A 108 0.47 2.93 2.33
C PRO A 108 0.72 2.26 0.99
N MET A 109 0.25 2.90 -0.07
CA MET A 109 0.55 2.56 -1.46
C MET A 109 1.16 3.76 -2.15
N CYS A 110 2.39 3.63 -2.63
CA CYS A 110 3.12 4.67 -3.33
C CYS A 110 3.41 4.27 -4.77
N LEU A 111 3.48 5.27 -5.62
CA LEU A 111 3.87 5.14 -7.01
C LEU A 111 5.10 5.99 -7.26
N TYR A 112 6.09 5.42 -7.94
CA TYR A 112 7.26 6.12 -8.43
C TYR A 112 7.18 6.22 -9.95
N ASN A 113 7.02 7.45 -10.43
CA ASN A 113 6.92 7.74 -11.86
C ASN A 113 8.32 7.87 -12.47
N LEU A 114 8.59 7.11 -13.52
CA LEU A 114 9.84 7.10 -14.27
C LEU A 114 9.73 7.76 -15.67
N GLY A 115 8.57 8.38 -15.97
CA GLY A 115 8.28 8.90 -17.31
C GLY A 115 7.91 7.80 -18.30
N ASP A 116 8.11 8.05 -19.60
CA ASP A 116 7.59 7.18 -20.67
C ASP A 116 8.44 5.94 -20.98
N GLU A 117 9.52 5.69 -20.23
CA GLU A 117 10.47 4.62 -20.50
C GLU A 117 10.10 3.31 -19.79
N THR A 118 9.32 2.47 -20.46
CA THR A 118 8.87 1.17 -19.92
C THR A 118 10.03 0.23 -19.54
N ASP A 119 11.12 0.24 -20.31
CA ASP A 119 12.27 -0.64 -20.05
C ASP A 119 13.03 -0.21 -18.80
N THR A 120 13.08 1.08 -18.48
CA THR A 120 13.74 1.61 -17.28
C THR A 120 13.11 1.09 -15.99
N VAL A 121 11.77 0.92 -15.94
CA VAL A 121 11.08 0.37 -14.77
C VAL A 121 11.53 -1.06 -14.48
N ARG A 122 11.56 -1.90 -15.50
CA ARG A 122 12.01 -3.30 -15.35
C ARG A 122 13.48 -3.38 -14.98
N GLN A 123 14.32 -2.60 -15.67
CA GLN A 123 15.76 -2.55 -15.38
C GLN A 123 16.04 -2.13 -13.93
N LEU A 124 15.30 -1.18 -13.40
CA LEU A 124 15.46 -0.72 -12.03
C LEU A 124 15.24 -1.85 -11.01
N ILE A 125 14.30 -2.76 -11.27
CA ILE A 125 14.11 -3.95 -10.43
C ILE A 125 15.19 -5.00 -10.72
N VAL A 126 15.36 -5.38 -11.99
CA VAL A 126 16.15 -6.55 -12.39
C VAL A 126 17.65 -6.29 -12.28
N GLU A 127 18.10 -5.09 -12.64
CA GLU A 127 19.53 -4.72 -12.65
C GLU A 127 19.91 -3.86 -11.44
N GLY A 128 18.97 -3.04 -10.94
CA GLY A 128 19.24 -2.13 -9.84
C GLY A 128 19.04 -2.74 -8.45
N LEU A 129 18.02 -3.59 -8.29
CA LEU A 129 17.67 -4.17 -6.98
C LEU A 129 18.09 -5.64 -6.84
N LEU A 130 18.21 -6.38 -7.94
CA LEU A 130 18.61 -7.78 -7.92
C LEU A 130 20.05 -7.92 -8.38
N THR A 131 20.81 -8.78 -7.70
CA THR A 131 22.18 -9.09 -8.12
C THR A 131 22.16 -9.93 -9.39
N PRO A 132 22.90 -9.53 -10.45
CA PRO A 132 23.05 -10.34 -11.65
C PRO A 132 23.62 -11.73 -11.32
N ALA A 133 23.01 -12.78 -11.84
CA ALA A 133 23.37 -14.16 -11.60
C ALA A 133 22.91 -15.04 -12.79
N PRO A 134 23.26 -16.33 -12.85
CA PRO A 134 22.88 -17.21 -13.98
C PRO A 134 21.39 -17.28 -14.29
N TRP A 135 20.50 -16.91 -13.37
CA TRP A 135 19.06 -16.82 -13.61
C TRP A 135 18.68 -15.77 -14.65
N HIS A 136 19.50 -14.73 -14.89
CA HIS A 136 19.31 -13.73 -15.96
C HIS A 136 19.36 -14.35 -17.35
N SER A 137 20.13 -15.41 -17.52
CA SER A 137 20.31 -16.08 -18.81
C SER A 137 19.49 -17.37 -18.96
N PHE A 138 18.50 -17.58 -18.09
CA PHE A 138 17.60 -18.71 -18.19
C PHE A 138 16.54 -18.46 -19.28
N GLY A 139 16.88 -18.81 -20.52
CA GLY A 139 16.05 -18.54 -21.71
C GLY A 139 16.20 -17.10 -22.21
N ALA A 140 15.09 -16.35 -22.23
CA ALA A 140 15.08 -14.90 -22.46
C ALA A 140 15.20 -14.16 -21.13
N GLU A 141 15.46 -12.85 -21.19
CA GLU A 141 15.39 -11.98 -20.00
C GLU A 141 14.03 -12.06 -19.31
N PRO A 142 13.99 -11.91 -17.96
CA PRO A 142 12.74 -11.90 -17.24
C PRO A 142 11.78 -10.83 -17.74
N ASN A 143 10.56 -11.20 -18.10
CA ASN A 143 9.54 -10.27 -18.57
C ASN A 143 8.95 -9.42 -17.44
N LYS A 144 9.02 -9.91 -16.20
CA LYS A 144 8.51 -9.25 -15.00
C LYS A 144 9.25 -9.74 -13.76
N ALA A 145 9.49 -8.82 -12.83
CA ALA A 145 9.99 -9.14 -11.49
C ALA A 145 9.15 -8.46 -10.42
N THR A 146 8.93 -9.17 -9.31
CA THR A 146 8.26 -8.65 -8.11
C THR A 146 9.12 -8.99 -6.90
N ILE A 147 9.39 -8.02 -6.04
CA ILE A 147 10.15 -8.21 -4.82
C ILE A 147 9.20 -8.12 -3.63
N ASN A 148 9.30 -9.08 -2.70
CA ASN A 148 8.60 -9.06 -1.43
C ASN A 148 9.63 -9.18 -0.32
N LEU A 149 9.68 -8.20 0.57
CA LEU A 149 10.58 -8.11 1.71
C LEU A 149 9.77 -8.02 2.99
N ILE A 150 10.24 -8.69 4.04
CA ILE A 150 9.63 -8.64 5.37
C ILE A 150 10.69 -8.11 6.33
N TYR A 151 10.34 -7.03 7.04
CA TYR A 151 11.20 -6.39 8.03
C TYR A 151 10.54 -6.48 9.41
N GLU A 152 11.31 -6.92 10.39
CA GLU A 152 10.94 -6.81 11.80
C GLU A 152 11.38 -5.44 12.32
N LEU A 153 10.41 -4.59 12.63
CA LEU A 153 10.63 -3.28 13.21
C LEU A 153 10.35 -3.33 14.72
N GLU A 154 10.82 -2.35 15.49
CA GLU A 154 10.60 -2.30 16.95
C GLU A 154 9.12 -2.34 17.34
N ARG A 155 8.24 -1.73 16.54
CA ARG A 155 6.82 -1.59 16.84
C ARG A 155 5.91 -2.56 16.09
N CYS A 156 6.34 -3.10 14.96
CA CYS A 156 5.52 -3.88 14.05
C CYS A 156 6.36 -4.64 13.03
N GLN A 157 5.74 -5.49 12.25
CA GLN A 157 6.34 -6.08 11.05
C GLN A 157 5.96 -5.25 9.83
N LEU A 158 6.92 -4.93 8.95
CA LEU A 158 6.65 -4.31 7.65
C LEU A 158 6.79 -5.36 6.55
N ASN A 159 5.71 -5.61 5.82
CA ASN A 159 5.75 -6.35 4.57
C ASN A 159 5.78 -5.34 3.41
N LEU A 160 6.89 -5.29 2.69
CA LEU A 160 7.10 -4.41 1.54
C LEU A 160 7.03 -5.19 0.25
N LYS A 161 6.17 -4.76 -0.66
CA LYS A 161 6.10 -5.24 -2.03
C LYS A 161 6.57 -4.16 -3.00
N VAL A 162 7.46 -4.54 -3.93
CA VAL A 162 7.88 -3.73 -5.07
C VAL A 162 7.44 -4.46 -6.34
N ASP A 163 6.70 -3.77 -7.21
CA ASP A 163 6.16 -4.35 -8.44
C ASP A 163 6.18 -3.32 -9.57
N GLU A 164 6.17 -3.79 -10.80
CA GLU A 164 5.92 -2.97 -11.97
C GLU A 164 4.44 -2.62 -12.03
N ALA A 165 4.12 -1.37 -12.33
CA ALA A 165 2.77 -0.90 -12.54
C ALA A 165 2.66 -0.06 -13.81
N ARG A 166 1.47 -0.04 -14.39
CA ARG A 166 1.05 0.95 -15.36
C ARG A 166 -0.09 1.73 -14.75
N PHE A 167 0.01 3.04 -14.74
CA PHE A 167 -1.02 3.90 -14.22
C PHE A 167 -1.49 4.88 -15.27
N GLN A 168 -2.78 5.16 -15.25
CA GLN A 168 -3.44 6.05 -16.18
C GLN A 168 -3.96 7.27 -15.43
N GLN A 169 -3.53 8.45 -15.81
CA GLN A 169 -4.04 9.72 -15.30
C GLN A 169 -5.11 10.27 -16.25
N GLY A 170 -6.38 10.10 -15.89
CA GLY A 170 -7.51 10.53 -16.72
C GLY A 170 -7.62 9.76 -18.03
N GLU A 171 -7.69 10.47 -19.16
CA GLU A 171 -7.77 9.91 -20.54
C GLU A 171 -6.40 9.71 -21.20
N ASN A 172 -5.30 10.03 -20.49
CA ASN A 172 -3.96 9.89 -21.03
C ASN A 172 -3.55 8.41 -21.16
N GLU A 173 -2.52 8.15 -21.96
CA GLU A 173 -1.93 6.81 -22.07
C GLU A 173 -1.37 6.35 -20.70
N ALA A 174 -1.41 5.04 -20.47
CA ALA A 174 -0.91 4.47 -19.23
C ALA A 174 0.62 4.57 -19.18
N VAL A 175 1.14 5.27 -18.17
CA VAL A 175 2.57 5.50 -17.95
C VAL A 175 3.14 4.38 -17.07
N PRO A 176 4.31 3.83 -17.39
CA PRO A 176 4.98 2.83 -16.57
C PRO A 176 5.57 3.46 -15.30
N GLY A 177 5.59 2.70 -14.21
CA GLY A 177 6.16 3.13 -12.95
C GLY A 177 6.40 1.97 -11.99
N LEU A 178 7.09 2.24 -10.90
CA LEU A 178 7.24 1.31 -9.79
C LEU A 178 6.14 1.53 -8.75
N PHE A 179 5.52 0.45 -8.38
CA PHE A 179 4.51 0.39 -7.34
C PHE A 179 5.13 -0.16 -6.06
N PHE A 180 4.95 0.57 -4.97
CA PHE A 180 5.38 0.18 -3.64
C PHE A 180 4.15 0.04 -2.75
N ALA A 181 3.93 -1.14 -2.20
CA ALA A 181 2.90 -1.38 -1.19
C ALA A 181 3.56 -1.80 0.12
N GLY A 182 3.21 -1.13 1.20
CA GLY A 182 3.62 -1.48 2.55
C GLY A 182 2.45 -1.99 3.37
N ASP A 183 2.67 -3.00 4.21
CA ASP A 183 1.76 -3.37 5.29
C ASP A 183 2.55 -3.31 6.60
N PHE A 184 2.31 -2.27 7.42
CA PHE A 184 2.77 -2.21 8.81
C PHE A 184 1.78 -2.99 9.66
N VAL A 185 2.18 -4.17 10.12
CA VAL A 185 1.34 -5.13 10.82
C VAL A 185 1.62 -5.08 12.31
N TYR A 186 0.69 -4.52 13.07
CA TYR A 186 0.73 -4.46 14.53
C TYR A 186 -0.08 -5.62 15.12
N SER A 187 0.52 -6.44 15.97
CA SER A 187 -0.10 -7.62 16.56
C SER A 187 -0.48 -7.39 18.02
N PHE A 188 -1.72 -7.75 18.39
CA PHE A 188 -2.31 -7.56 19.72
C PHE A 188 -2.96 -8.83 20.26
N ALA A 189 -2.63 -9.99 19.69
CA ALA A 189 -3.27 -11.26 20.06
C ALA A 189 -3.09 -11.63 21.55
N GLU A 190 -1.95 -11.25 22.14
CA GLU A 190 -1.60 -11.56 23.53
C GLU A 190 -2.12 -10.52 24.54
N GLN A 191 -2.62 -9.37 24.07
CA GLN A 191 -3.15 -8.32 24.91
C GLN A 191 -4.66 -8.50 25.14
N SER A 192 -5.18 -7.91 26.22
CA SER A 192 -6.60 -7.99 26.58
C SER A 192 -7.11 -6.69 27.22
N GLY A 193 -8.44 -6.55 27.29
CA GLY A 193 -9.10 -5.45 27.99
C GLY A 193 -8.84 -4.06 27.41
N SER A 194 -8.88 -3.05 28.28
CA SER A 194 -8.71 -1.65 27.91
C SER A 194 -7.31 -1.32 27.40
N GLU A 195 -6.29 -2.02 27.89
CA GLU A 195 -4.90 -1.87 27.44
C GLU A 195 -4.77 -2.18 25.95
N LYS A 196 -5.38 -3.30 25.50
CA LYS A 196 -5.43 -3.68 24.08
C LYS A 196 -6.03 -2.58 23.20
N ILE A 197 -7.16 -2.02 23.61
CA ILE A 197 -7.83 -0.94 22.88
C ILE A 197 -6.95 0.32 22.81
N GLY A 198 -6.27 0.66 23.92
CA GLY A 198 -5.30 1.75 23.97
C GLY A 198 -4.14 1.55 22.99
N SER A 199 -3.55 0.37 22.98
CA SER A 199 -2.45 0.00 22.08
C SER A 199 -2.88 0.04 20.61
N ILE A 200 -4.09 -0.42 20.28
CA ILE A 200 -4.66 -0.35 18.92
C ILE A 200 -4.85 1.11 18.49
N LYS A 201 -5.38 1.98 19.37
CA LYS A 201 -5.52 3.42 19.08
C LYS A 201 -4.17 4.06 18.79
N THR A 202 -3.15 3.73 19.58
CA THR A 202 -1.78 4.21 19.38
C THR A 202 -1.24 3.78 18.02
N ALA A 203 -1.42 2.50 17.63
CA ALA A 203 -1.00 2.02 16.33
C ALA A 203 -1.71 2.74 15.17
N ILE A 204 -3.02 2.97 15.29
CA ILE A 204 -3.76 3.75 14.30
C ILE A 204 -3.23 5.20 14.22
N SER A 205 -3.00 5.86 15.36
CA SER A 205 -2.55 7.27 15.40
C SER A 205 -1.14 7.47 14.85
N ASN A 206 -0.31 6.44 14.84
CA ASN A 206 1.05 6.49 14.29
C ASN A 206 1.11 6.39 12.75
N TRP A 207 -0.02 6.30 12.07
CA TRP A 207 -0.06 6.08 10.62
C TRP A 207 0.75 7.10 9.80
N GLN A 208 0.78 8.38 10.21
CA GLN A 208 1.56 9.41 9.50
C GLN A 208 3.06 9.15 9.62
N GLN A 209 3.52 8.71 10.79
CA GLN A 209 4.91 8.32 11.01
C GLN A 209 5.27 7.09 10.16
N ASP A 210 4.37 6.11 10.06
CA ASP A 210 4.58 4.92 9.24
C ASP A 210 4.66 5.30 7.75
N VAL A 211 3.77 6.16 7.26
CA VAL A 211 3.81 6.66 5.86
C VAL A 211 5.09 7.42 5.59
N THR A 212 5.49 8.35 6.48
CA THR A 212 6.71 9.14 6.32
C THR A 212 7.95 8.25 6.30
N MET A 213 8.04 7.30 7.23
CA MET A 213 9.12 6.32 7.26
C MET A 213 9.14 5.48 5.98
N PHE A 214 7.99 5.00 5.51
CA PHE A 214 7.86 4.22 4.30
C PHE A 214 8.39 4.97 3.08
N GLN A 215 7.93 6.21 2.86
CA GLN A 215 8.38 7.03 1.75
C GLN A 215 9.88 7.35 1.82
N SER A 216 10.39 7.68 3.00
CA SER A 216 11.82 7.94 3.21
C SER A 216 12.68 6.71 2.90
N GLN A 217 12.31 5.54 3.44
CA GLN A 217 13.06 4.30 3.22
C GLN A 217 13.07 3.88 1.75
N ILE A 218 11.94 4.02 1.05
CA ILE A 218 11.87 3.72 -0.38
C ILE A 218 12.76 4.69 -1.17
N SER A 219 12.64 5.99 -0.93
CA SER A 219 13.39 6.99 -1.68
C SER A 219 14.90 6.86 -1.47
N GLU A 220 15.33 6.73 -0.20
CA GLU A 220 16.76 6.76 0.16
C GLU A 220 17.45 5.40 -0.07
N ASN A 221 16.82 4.31 0.32
CA ASN A 221 17.46 3.02 0.38
C ASN A 221 17.13 2.09 -0.79
N ILE A 222 16.00 2.32 -1.48
CA ILE A 222 15.60 1.47 -2.61
C ILE A 222 15.86 2.20 -3.92
N ILE A 223 15.22 3.34 -4.15
CA ILE A 223 15.28 4.04 -5.44
C ILE A 223 16.70 4.55 -5.72
N LYS A 224 17.30 5.29 -4.78
CA LYS A 224 18.67 5.83 -4.96
C LYS A 224 19.69 4.71 -5.12
N THR A 225 19.57 3.62 -4.36
CA THR A 225 20.47 2.47 -4.47
C THR A 225 20.35 1.80 -5.82
N ALA A 226 19.14 1.57 -6.32
CA ALA A 226 18.90 0.97 -7.61
C ALA A 226 19.45 1.86 -8.76
N GLN A 227 19.22 3.17 -8.70
CA GLN A 227 19.76 4.12 -9.68
C GLN A 227 21.29 4.16 -9.66
N ALA A 228 21.92 4.13 -8.48
CA ALA A 228 23.37 4.09 -8.34
C ALA A 228 23.97 2.79 -8.91
N ALA A 229 23.32 1.65 -8.67
CA ALA A 229 23.74 0.36 -9.21
C ALA A 229 23.70 0.34 -10.74
N MET A 230 22.63 0.84 -11.36
CA MET A 230 22.49 0.96 -12.81
C MET A 230 23.56 1.89 -13.40
N SER A 231 23.84 3.02 -12.75
CA SER A 231 24.85 3.98 -13.20
C SER A 231 26.29 3.46 -13.06
N SER A 232 26.52 2.47 -12.22
CA SER A 232 27.84 1.89 -11.95
C SER A 232 28.18 0.69 -12.82
N GLN A 233 27.21 0.17 -13.59
CA GLN A 233 27.48 -0.91 -14.53
C GLN A 233 28.24 -0.32 -15.72
N PRO A 234 29.48 -0.82 -16.04
CA PRO A 234 30.14 -0.41 -17.28
C PRO A 234 29.24 -0.85 -18.43
N GLU A 235 29.04 0.04 -19.40
CA GLU A 235 28.38 -0.31 -20.65
C GLU A 235 28.95 -1.65 -21.13
N LEU A 236 28.14 -2.69 -21.11
CA LEU A 236 28.43 -3.92 -21.84
C LEU A 236 28.41 -3.52 -23.30
N VAL A 237 29.55 -3.00 -23.77
CA VAL A 237 29.82 -2.72 -25.17
C VAL A 237 29.37 -3.93 -25.95
N SER A 238 28.33 -3.69 -26.71
CA SER A 238 27.64 -4.62 -27.58
C SER A 238 28.63 -5.59 -28.23
N ALA A 239 28.70 -6.82 -27.74
CA ALA A 239 29.40 -7.93 -28.36
C ALA A 239 28.83 -8.29 -29.76
N LYS A 240 27.89 -7.52 -30.27
CA LYS A 240 27.33 -7.64 -31.64
C LYS A 240 28.22 -7.07 -32.76
N ALA A 241 29.27 -6.33 -32.43
CA ALA A 241 30.12 -5.72 -33.45
C ALA A 241 31.31 -6.60 -33.90
N LEU A 242 31.47 -7.80 -33.38
CA LEU A 242 32.62 -8.69 -33.64
C LEU A 242 32.30 -9.94 -34.47
N VAL A 243 31.10 -10.10 -35.01
CA VAL A 243 30.71 -11.27 -35.82
C VAL A 243 30.53 -10.93 -37.32
N GLU A 244 30.68 -9.68 -37.74
CA GLU A 244 30.57 -9.30 -39.15
C GLU A 244 31.91 -9.08 -39.86
N SER A 245 33.02 -9.63 -39.33
CA SER A 245 34.31 -9.57 -40.03
C SER A 245 35.07 -10.89 -39.92
N VAL A 246 34.48 -12.00 -40.44
CA VAL A 246 35.23 -13.17 -40.93
C VAL A 246 34.53 -13.73 -42.15
#